data_c853eeef9acad1199caa265310e430e0
#
_entry.id   c853eeef9acad1199caa265310e430e0
#
_cell.length_a   1.000
_cell.length_b   1.000
_cell.length_c   1.000
_cell.angle_alpha   90.00
_cell.angle_beta   90.00
_cell.angle_gamma   90.00
#
_symmetry.space_group_name_H-M   'P 1'
#
loop_
_entity.id
_entity.type
_entity.pdbx_description
1 polymer ?
#
loop_
_entity_poly.entity_id
_entity_poly.type
_entity_poly.pdbx_seq_one_letter_code
_entity_poly.pdbx_strand_id
1 'polypeptide(L)'
;MVLARPRPTGASTLHAFTRTGDAGLDIPQTDELVHNSNVAALRSELSARLGIEDFHFQPPTGAGRKPFDVSIAQAALLCFQNQNEIADQTALFHRQTESGMAQTLKDTLPYFLGAAGPEQALRRHRLGEAQRAQRAAQRKLDDALRHQQAMDANGLALVRLAESEGLLTDVPAAPDTAQVIDLLHRALAAVPETAAPLDLRDRRQELNEQRRLLRARLQEFDDALAAVDRWQQQGRAFTGELHLQLDRLKTLDLLGPERQHDTNVCPMCTQTLEHPDPSAQDISELTDHLAQELAQAQTLQPVREEHRHALQAERGRVTEHLRLNGAQLRELLASDERLRNLQEQNLRVAHIQGRIAEALTRTGTDSDLTRLHNDLALAQEHAATLAQLVDEDDVTAETERRLADIAVGMTAWAKRLNLGGAADANEVGISLKLLNVVLRRPAGRLPLTRIGSAKNHIGYHLVAHLALHTYLRRNNRPVPGFLMLDQPTQAFFPEKPRDASTIQDADWTTVTAKGALQIIVCDHANLSEGWFQDAVIGNWRPDSEGNRNALIPPDWLD
;
A
#
# COMPACT_ATOMS: atom_id res chain seq x y z
N MET A 1 -28.92 -15.01 2.00
CA MET A 1 -28.26 -13.75 2.37
C MET A 1 -28.88 -12.63 1.56
N VAL A 2 -29.29 -11.57 2.21
CA VAL A 2 -29.77 -10.33 1.56
C VAL A 2 -28.75 -9.24 1.81
N LEU A 3 -28.42 -8.50 0.76
CA LEU A 3 -27.48 -7.38 0.79
C LEU A 3 -28.16 -6.16 0.20
N ALA A 4 -28.04 -5.02 0.87
CA ALA A 4 -28.53 -3.75 0.35
C ALA A 4 -27.50 -2.64 0.59
N ARG A 5 -27.46 -1.70 -0.35
CA ARG A 5 -26.67 -0.47 -0.23
C ARG A 5 -27.59 0.71 -0.46
N PRO A 6 -27.49 1.77 0.35
CA PRO A 6 -28.21 3.01 0.06
C PRO A 6 -27.71 3.62 -1.25
N ARG A 7 -28.57 4.35 -1.90
CA ARG A 7 -28.18 5.16 -3.06
C ARG A 7 -27.06 6.13 -2.63
N PRO A 8 -25.95 6.21 -3.37
CA PRO A 8 -24.89 7.12 -3.00
C PRO A 8 -25.38 8.58 -3.17
N THR A 9 -25.20 9.39 -2.13
CA THR A 9 -25.44 10.84 -2.16
C THR A 9 -24.25 11.62 -2.72
N GLY A 10 -23.18 10.89 -3.14
CA GLY A 10 -21.94 11.39 -3.73
C GLY A 10 -21.28 10.29 -4.55
N ALA A 11 -19.94 10.30 -4.65
CA ALA A 11 -19.19 9.35 -5.48
C ALA A 11 -19.28 7.89 -4.98
N SER A 12 -19.54 7.67 -3.67
CA SER A 12 -19.67 6.32 -3.08
C SER A 12 -20.45 6.38 -1.77
N THR A 13 -20.99 5.22 -1.33
CA THR A 13 -21.50 5.03 0.02
C THR A 13 -20.64 4.03 0.77
N LEU A 14 -20.37 4.29 2.05
CA LEU A 14 -19.64 3.39 2.93
C LEU A 14 -20.58 2.44 3.69
N HIS A 15 -21.87 2.78 3.81
CA HIS A 15 -22.85 2.01 4.56
C HIS A 15 -23.42 0.86 3.75
N ALA A 16 -23.77 -0.22 4.43
CA ALA A 16 -24.42 -1.39 3.87
C ALA A 16 -25.38 -2.02 4.88
N PHE A 17 -26.33 -2.77 4.36
CA PHE A 17 -27.19 -3.68 5.11
C PHE A 17 -26.86 -5.11 4.74
N THR A 18 -26.87 -6.01 5.70
CA THR A 18 -26.72 -7.44 5.48
C THR A 18 -27.65 -8.20 6.43
N ARG A 19 -28.34 -9.20 5.87
CA ARG A 19 -29.13 -10.18 6.63
C ARG A 19 -28.80 -11.57 6.09
N THR A 20 -28.44 -12.47 6.97
CA THR A 20 -28.14 -13.87 6.64
C THR A 20 -29.15 -14.78 7.29
N GLY A 21 -29.51 -15.85 6.64
CA GLY A 21 -30.45 -16.86 7.09
C GLY A 21 -30.48 -18.05 6.14
N ASP A 22 -31.37 -18.99 6.39
CA ASP A 22 -31.55 -20.20 5.59
C ASP A 22 -32.18 -19.93 4.22
N ALA A 23 -32.29 -20.98 3.39
CA ALA A 23 -33.02 -20.92 2.14
C ALA A 23 -34.50 -20.55 2.41
N GLY A 24 -34.93 -19.43 1.87
CA GLY A 24 -36.27 -18.89 2.14
C GLY A 24 -36.27 -17.60 2.97
N LEU A 25 -35.09 -16.98 3.10
CA LEU A 25 -34.98 -15.65 3.73
C LEU A 25 -35.83 -14.65 2.94
N ASP A 26 -36.84 -14.08 3.57
CA ASP A 26 -37.70 -13.06 2.97
C ASP A 26 -36.91 -11.79 2.61
N ILE A 27 -37.28 -11.19 1.50
CA ILE A 27 -36.74 -9.90 1.11
C ILE A 27 -37.25 -8.86 2.12
N PRO A 28 -36.36 -8.15 2.83
CA PRO A 28 -36.77 -7.16 3.81
C PRO A 28 -37.53 -6.00 3.16
N GLN A 29 -38.46 -5.44 3.88
CA GLN A 29 -39.14 -4.18 3.48
C GLN A 29 -38.17 -3.00 3.62
N THR A 30 -38.48 -1.88 2.97
CA THR A 30 -37.57 -0.70 2.93
C THR A 30 -37.25 -0.17 4.34
N ASP A 31 -38.24 -0.16 5.24
CA ASP A 31 -38.09 0.27 6.64
C ASP A 31 -37.23 -0.67 7.49
N GLU A 32 -37.06 -1.91 7.08
CA GLU A 32 -36.17 -2.88 7.72
C GLU A 32 -34.71 -2.75 7.29
N LEU A 33 -34.42 -1.97 6.22
CA LEU A 33 -33.06 -1.80 5.65
C LEU A 33 -32.19 -0.85 6.48
N VAL A 34 -32.17 -1.05 7.79
CA VAL A 34 -31.29 -0.28 8.69
C VAL A 34 -29.83 -0.69 8.47
N HIS A 35 -28.96 0.29 8.26
CA HIS A 35 -27.54 0.02 8.04
C HIS A 35 -26.90 -0.63 9.25
N ASN A 36 -26.44 -1.86 9.09
CA ASN A 36 -25.79 -2.67 10.14
C ASN A 36 -24.38 -3.10 9.76
N SER A 37 -23.87 -2.67 8.62
CA SER A 37 -22.55 -3.03 8.12
C SER A 37 -21.95 -1.91 7.29
N ASN A 38 -20.72 -2.10 6.85
CA ASN A 38 -20.05 -1.22 5.89
C ASN A 38 -19.55 -2.02 4.68
N VAL A 39 -19.24 -1.31 3.60
CA VAL A 39 -18.82 -1.93 2.33
C VAL A 39 -17.52 -2.74 2.48
N ALA A 40 -16.60 -2.33 3.37
CA ALA A 40 -15.35 -3.06 3.59
C ALA A 40 -15.60 -4.39 4.32
N ALA A 41 -16.38 -4.37 5.40
CA ALA A 41 -16.78 -5.57 6.13
C ALA A 41 -17.56 -6.54 5.22
N LEU A 42 -18.50 -6.02 4.43
CA LEU A 42 -19.25 -6.82 3.48
C LEU A 42 -18.34 -7.47 2.42
N ARG A 43 -17.38 -6.73 1.91
CA ARG A 43 -16.39 -7.26 0.96
C ARG A 43 -15.56 -8.38 1.57
N SER A 44 -15.09 -8.20 2.80
CA SER A 44 -14.33 -9.22 3.53
C SER A 44 -15.16 -10.47 3.76
N GLU A 45 -16.39 -10.33 4.28
CA GLU A 45 -17.32 -11.43 4.51
C GLU A 45 -17.62 -12.23 3.24
N LEU A 46 -17.94 -11.53 2.14
CA LEU A 46 -18.21 -12.19 0.87
C LEU A 46 -16.97 -12.88 0.29
N SER A 47 -15.79 -12.28 0.47
CA SER A 47 -14.53 -12.88 0.04
C SER A 47 -14.25 -14.17 0.82
N ALA A 48 -14.41 -14.15 2.13
CA ALA A 48 -14.24 -15.33 2.98
C ALA A 48 -15.21 -16.47 2.60
N ARG A 49 -16.50 -16.15 2.36
CA ARG A 49 -17.50 -17.14 1.92
C ARG A 49 -17.19 -17.76 0.56
N LEU A 50 -16.55 -17.03 -0.32
CA LEU A 50 -16.10 -17.55 -1.62
C LEU A 50 -14.81 -18.36 -1.53
N GLY A 51 -14.14 -18.38 -0.35
CA GLY A 51 -12.85 -19.02 -0.18
C GLY A 51 -11.72 -18.23 -0.86
N ILE A 52 -11.88 -16.91 -0.99
CA ILE A 52 -10.76 -16.05 -1.40
C ILE A 52 -9.84 -15.96 -0.19
N GLU A 53 -8.68 -16.61 -0.31
CA GLU A 53 -7.64 -16.58 0.72
C GLU A 53 -6.95 -15.21 0.72
N ASP A 54 -6.22 -14.91 1.79
CA ASP A 54 -5.43 -13.66 1.92
C ASP A 54 -4.33 -13.62 0.84
N PHE A 55 -4.69 -13.10 -0.31
CA PHE A 55 -3.78 -12.91 -1.44
C PHE A 55 -3.46 -11.44 -1.58
N HIS A 56 -2.30 -11.06 -1.04
CA HIS A 56 -1.78 -9.69 -1.15
C HIS A 56 -0.99 -9.54 -2.45
N PHE A 57 -1.54 -8.80 -3.40
CA PHE A 57 -0.84 -8.51 -4.65
C PHE A 57 0.16 -7.38 -4.46
N GLN A 58 1.44 -7.69 -4.72
CA GLN A 58 2.53 -6.72 -4.72
C GLN A 58 2.91 -6.38 -6.16
N PRO A 59 2.66 -5.14 -6.61
CA PRO A 59 3.11 -4.72 -7.93
C PRO A 59 4.64 -4.79 -8.08
N PRO A 60 5.16 -4.99 -9.29
CA PRO A 60 6.59 -4.91 -9.55
C PRO A 60 7.17 -3.57 -9.09
N THR A 61 8.42 -3.60 -8.64
CA THR A 61 9.14 -2.42 -8.17
C THR A 61 9.22 -1.36 -9.28
N GLY A 62 8.78 -0.14 -8.98
CA GLY A 62 8.76 0.96 -9.97
C GLY A 62 7.44 1.10 -10.74
N ALA A 63 6.47 0.23 -10.54
CA ALA A 63 5.17 0.30 -11.24
C ALA A 63 4.28 1.49 -10.82
N GLY A 64 4.65 2.27 -9.81
CA GLY A 64 3.88 3.44 -9.33
C GLY A 64 2.53 3.12 -8.71
N ARG A 65 2.18 1.84 -8.55
CA ARG A 65 0.91 1.35 -8.00
C ARG A 65 1.08 0.85 -6.58
N LYS A 66 0.02 1.03 -5.77
CA LYS A 66 0.00 0.52 -4.39
C LYS A 66 -0.34 -0.98 -4.39
N PRO A 67 0.20 -1.73 -3.42
CA PRO A 67 -0.26 -3.09 -3.14
C PRO A 67 -1.75 -3.09 -2.78
N PHE A 68 -2.44 -4.22 -3.05
CA PHE A 68 -3.84 -4.39 -2.70
C PHE A 68 -4.17 -5.87 -2.43
N ASP A 69 -5.20 -6.08 -1.62
CA ASP A 69 -5.71 -7.42 -1.33
C ASP A 69 -6.75 -7.84 -2.37
N VAL A 70 -6.60 -9.06 -2.88
CA VAL A 70 -7.59 -9.63 -3.80
C VAL A 70 -8.85 -9.96 -3.01
N SER A 71 -10.00 -9.62 -3.57
CA SER A 71 -11.29 -9.74 -2.91
C SER A 71 -12.38 -10.08 -3.93
N ILE A 72 -13.60 -10.22 -3.45
CA ILE A 72 -14.78 -10.38 -4.30
C ILE A 72 -14.91 -9.27 -5.36
N ALA A 73 -14.38 -8.07 -5.10
CA ALA A 73 -14.47 -6.97 -6.06
C ALA A 73 -13.77 -7.31 -7.39
N GLN A 74 -12.64 -8.03 -7.34
CA GLN A 74 -11.93 -8.49 -8.53
C GLN A 74 -12.60 -9.72 -9.13
N ALA A 75 -13.11 -10.66 -8.31
CA ALA A 75 -13.86 -11.81 -8.79
C ALA A 75 -15.12 -11.36 -9.55
N ALA A 76 -15.80 -10.32 -9.08
CA ALA A 76 -17.00 -9.78 -9.72
C ALA A 76 -16.76 -9.25 -11.15
N LEU A 77 -15.53 -8.81 -11.47
CA LEU A 77 -15.19 -8.37 -12.83
C LEU A 77 -15.32 -9.50 -13.85
N LEU A 78 -15.33 -10.75 -13.41
CA LEU A 78 -15.48 -11.93 -14.26
C LEU A 78 -16.95 -12.35 -14.42
N CYS A 79 -17.86 -11.84 -13.58
CA CYS A 79 -19.24 -12.33 -13.44
C CYS A 79 -20.28 -11.46 -14.13
N PHE A 80 -19.92 -10.28 -14.58
CA PHE A 80 -20.85 -9.33 -15.20
C PHE A 80 -20.44 -9.01 -16.63
N GLN A 81 -21.43 -8.83 -17.49
CA GLN A 81 -21.31 -8.27 -18.81
C GLN A 81 -22.45 -7.28 -19.01
N ASN A 82 -22.14 -6.00 -19.07
CA ASN A 82 -23.15 -5.01 -19.37
C ASN A 82 -23.42 -4.92 -20.88
N GLN A 83 -24.49 -4.29 -21.23
CA GLN A 83 -24.98 -4.11 -22.60
C GLN A 83 -23.91 -3.61 -23.59
N ASN A 84 -23.06 -2.68 -23.18
CA ASN A 84 -22.02 -2.13 -24.05
C ASN A 84 -20.80 -3.05 -24.14
N GLU A 85 -20.48 -3.75 -23.05
CA GLU A 85 -19.31 -4.63 -22.97
C GLU A 85 -19.48 -5.90 -23.79
N ILE A 86 -20.67 -6.51 -23.79
CA ILE A 86 -20.90 -7.80 -24.47
C ILE A 86 -20.72 -7.73 -25.97
N ALA A 87 -20.86 -6.53 -26.55
CA ALA A 87 -20.66 -6.31 -28.00
C ALA A 87 -19.34 -5.62 -28.33
N ASP A 88 -18.51 -5.30 -27.30
CA ASP A 88 -17.26 -4.57 -27.46
C ASP A 88 -16.19 -5.48 -28.10
N GLN A 89 -15.53 -4.95 -29.12
CA GLN A 89 -14.44 -5.66 -29.81
C GLN A 89 -13.09 -5.48 -29.08
N THR A 90 -12.98 -4.53 -28.15
CA THR A 90 -11.71 -4.13 -27.52
C THR A 90 -11.56 -4.61 -26.07
N ALA A 91 -12.67 -4.83 -25.37
CA ALA A 91 -12.71 -5.27 -23.98
C ALA A 91 -13.49 -6.58 -23.86
N LEU A 92 -13.03 -7.50 -23.03
CA LEU A 92 -13.68 -8.78 -22.75
C LEU A 92 -14.34 -8.80 -21.37
N PHE A 93 -13.75 -8.13 -20.39
CA PHE A 93 -14.17 -8.21 -18.99
C PHE A 93 -14.89 -6.94 -18.53
N HIS A 94 -15.73 -7.11 -17.53
CA HIS A 94 -16.47 -6.01 -16.92
C HIS A 94 -15.54 -4.89 -16.44
N ARG A 95 -15.89 -3.66 -16.78
CA ARG A 95 -15.14 -2.43 -16.41
C ARG A 95 -13.68 -2.39 -16.89
N GLN A 96 -13.31 -3.25 -17.84
CA GLN A 96 -11.92 -3.33 -18.32
C GLN A 96 -11.40 -2.01 -18.89
N THR A 97 -12.27 -1.20 -19.49
CA THR A 97 -11.92 0.10 -20.09
C THR A 97 -11.71 1.22 -19.05
N GLU A 98 -12.10 1.00 -17.80
CA GLU A 98 -11.87 1.96 -16.74
C GLU A 98 -10.38 2.03 -16.37
N SER A 99 -9.94 3.22 -15.96
CA SER A 99 -8.54 3.46 -15.59
C SER A 99 -8.02 2.48 -14.53
N GLY A 100 -6.95 1.76 -14.85
CA GLY A 100 -6.30 0.79 -13.97
C GLY A 100 -6.95 -0.59 -13.94
N MET A 101 -8.21 -0.76 -14.41
CA MET A 101 -8.91 -2.05 -14.33
C MET A 101 -8.30 -3.14 -15.20
N ALA A 102 -7.89 -2.80 -16.43
CA ALA A 102 -7.18 -3.75 -17.27
C ALA A 102 -5.93 -4.32 -16.59
N GLN A 103 -5.19 -3.50 -15.88
CA GLN A 103 -4.02 -3.98 -15.16
C GLN A 103 -4.40 -4.80 -13.91
N THR A 104 -5.44 -4.39 -13.18
CA THR A 104 -5.97 -5.16 -12.04
C THR A 104 -6.40 -6.56 -12.50
N LEU A 105 -7.07 -6.68 -13.64
CA LEU A 105 -7.45 -7.97 -14.22
C LEU A 105 -6.22 -8.82 -14.54
N LYS A 106 -5.18 -8.26 -15.17
CA LYS A 106 -3.93 -8.97 -15.47
C LYS A 106 -3.24 -9.47 -14.19
N ASP A 107 -3.28 -8.68 -13.14
CA ASP A 107 -2.64 -8.97 -11.86
C ASP A 107 -3.38 -10.06 -11.08
N THR A 108 -4.72 -10.12 -11.19
CA THR A 108 -5.55 -11.01 -10.36
C THR A 108 -6.06 -12.26 -11.10
N LEU A 109 -6.14 -12.24 -12.41
CA LEU A 109 -6.60 -13.40 -13.19
C LEU A 109 -5.75 -14.66 -12.94
N PRO A 110 -4.40 -14.61 -12.82
CA PRO A 110 -3.60 -15.78 -12.46
C PRO A 110 -4.03 -16.43 -11.14
N TYR A 111 -4.40 -15.64 -10.13
CA TYR A 111 -4.94 -16.16 -8.87
C TYR A 111 -6.27 -16.89 -9.07
N PHE A 112 -7.23 -16.28 -9.76
CA PHE A 112 -8.52 -16.91 -10.01
C PHE A 112 -8.41 -18.16 -10.90
N LEU A 113 -7.46 -18.20 -11.81
CA LEU A 113 -7.17 -19.40 -12.61
C LEU A 113 -6.44 -20.49 -11.83
N GLY A 114 -5.87 -20.18 -10.66
CA GLY A 114 -5.09 -21.11 -9.85
C GLY A 114 -3.66 -21.28 -10.32
N ALA A 115 -3.15 -20.35 -11.09
CA ALA A 115 -1.76 -20.27 -11.50
C ALA A 115 -0.89 -19.57 -10.45
N ALA A 116 -1.48 -18.71 -9.63
CA ALA A 116 -0.82 -18.05 -8.51
C ALA A 116 -1.53 -18.43 -7.20
N GLY A 117 -0.76 -18.83 -6.18
CA GLY A 117 -1.27 -19.17 -4.87
C GLY A 117 -0.87 -18.16 -3.80
N PRO A 118 -1.48 -18.21 -2.59
CA PRO A 118 -1.17 -17.31 -1.48
C PRO A 118 0.29 -17.41 -1.02
N GLU A 119 0.89 -18.59 -1.07
CA GLU A 119 2.32 -18.75 -0.76
C GLU A 119 3.23 -17.96 -1.71
N GLN A 120 2.92 -17.94 -3.01
CA GLN A 120 3.70 -17.17 -3.99
C GLN A 120 3.51 -15.67 -3.78
N ALA A 121 2.28 -15.23 -3.44
CA ALA A 121 2.02 -13.86 -3.08
C ALA A 121 2.81 -13.44 -1.83
N LEU A 122 2.84 -14.29 -0.81
CA LEU A 122 3.61 -14.08 0.42
C LEU A 122 5.13 -14.01 0.13
N ARG A 123 5.64 -14.91 -0.72
CA ARG A 123 7.06 -14.88 -1.14
C ARG A 123 7.40 -13.58 -1.87
N ARG A 124 6.54 -13.15 -2.81
CA ARG A 124 6.71 -11.86 -3.52
C ARG A 124 6.64 -10.67 -2.56
N HIS A 125 5.72 -10.70 -1.62
CA HIS A 125 5.61 -9.65 -0.59
C HIS A 125 6.90 -9.55 0.22
N ARG A 126 7.41 -10.67 0.75
CA ARG A 126 8.67 -10.74 1.50
C ARG A 126 9.86 -10.27 0.66
N LEU A 127 9.92 -10.65 -0.62
CA LEU A 127 10.95 -10.15 -1.54
C LEU A 127 10.86 -8.63 -1.70
N GLY A 128 9.65 -8.09 -1.88
CA GLY A 128 9.42 -6.66 -1.97
C GLY A 128 9.86 -5.90 -0.70
N GLU A 129 9.65 -6.47 0.48
CA GLU A 129 10.13 -5.91 1.76
C GLU A 129 11.65 -5.96 1.85
N ALA A 130 12.26 -7.09 1.52
CA ALA A 130 13.71 -7.25 1.53
C ALA A 130 14.40 -6.29 0.54
N GLN A 131 13.85 -6.10 -0.65
CA GLN A 131 14.35 -5.11 -1.62
C GLN A 131 14.20 -3.66 -1.14
N ARG A 132 13.13 -3.34 -0.36
CA ARG A 132 13.00 -2.02 0.28
C ARG A 132 14.04 -1.83 1.36
N ALA A 133 14.28 -2.84 2.20
CA ALA A 133 15.31 -2.83 3.23
C ALA A 133 16.70 -2.68 2.62
N GLN A 134 17.02 -3.42 1.56
CA GLN A 134 18.28 -3.30 0.81
C GLN A 134 18.51 -1.87 0.30
N ARG A 135 17.49 -1.27 -0.34
CA ARG A 135 17.59 0.12 -0.83
C ARG A 135 17.74 1.13 0.29
N ALA A 136 17.09 0.89 1.44
CA ALA A 136 17.25 1.76 2.61
C ALA A 136 18.65 1.65 3.20
N ALA A 137 19.23 0.44 3.29
CA ALA A 137 20.61 0.22 3.72
C ALA A 137 21.62 0.85 2.75
N GLN A 138 21.41 0.70 1.44
CA GLN A 138 22.25 1.34 0.41
C GLN A 138 22.24 2.87 0.55
N ARG A 139 21.08 3.49 0.72
CA ARG A 139 20.99 4.96 0.90
C ARG A 139 21.73 5.41 2.16
N LYS A 140 21.59 4.68 3.27
CA LYS A 140 22.30 5.02 4.50
C LYS A 140 23.82 4.96 4.31
N LEU A 141 24.31 3.95 3.60
CA LEU A 141 25.73 3.83 3.28
C LEU A 141 26.18 4.97 2.35
N ASP A 142 25.44 5.24 1.27
CA ASP A 142 25.76 6.31 0.33
C ASP A 142 25.76 7.69 1.01
N ASP A 143 24.82 7.92 1.93
CA ASP A 143 24.77 9.15 2.72
C ASP A 143 25.98 9.26 3.66
N ALA A 144 26.35 8.17 4.34
CA ALA A 144 27.50 8.13 5.22
C ALA A 144 28.81 8.35 4.47
N LEU A 145 28.98 7.71 3.30
CA LEU A 145 30.15 7.90 2.43
C LEU A 145 30.27 9.33 1.91
N ARG A 146 29.15 9.93 1.47
CA ARG A 146 29.12 11.35 1.05
C ARG A 146 29.47 12.27 2.22
N HIS A 147 28.96 11.95 3.40
CA HIS A 147 29.26 12.72 4.62
C HIS A 147 30.74 12.62 4.96
N GLN A 148 31.32 11.42 4.91
CA GLN A 148 32.77 11.23 5.13
C GLN A 148 33.61 11.98 4.11
N GLN A 149 33.30 11.89 2.81
CA GLN A 149 34.02 12.62 1.77
C GLN A 149 33.95 14.14 1.99
N ALA A 150 32.77 14.65 2.37
CA ALA A 150 32.62 16.07 2.70
C ALA A 150 33.43 16.46 3.96
N MET A 151 33.52 15.57 4.94
CA MET A 151 34.32 15.76 6.14
C MET A 151 35.81 15.76 5.83
N ASP A 152 36.28 14.81 5.01
CA ASP A 152 37.70 14.74 4.61
C ASP A 152 38.12 16.02 3.86
N ALA A 153 37.30 16.47 2.90
CA ALA A 153 37.55 17.70 2.16
C ALA A 153 37.52 18.94 3.08
N ASN A 154 36.56 19.02 3.99
CA ASN A 154 36.45 20.12 4.96
C ASN A 154 37.58 20.05 5.99
N GLY A 155 37.96 18.85 6.45
CA GLY A 155 39.07 18.64 7.37
C GLY A 155 40.40 19.14 6.78
N LEU A 156 40.69 18.78 5.52
CA LEU A 156 41.88 19.26 4.81
C LEU A 156 41.87 20.79 4.65
N ALA A 157 40.71 21.38 4.33
CA ALA A 157 40.59 22.84 4.23
C ALA A 157 40.84 23.52 5.58
N LEU A 158 40.37 22.93 6.69
CA LEU A 158 40.61 23.44 8.03
C LEU A 158 42.08 23.31 8.45
N VAL A 159 42.76 22.23 8.07
CA VAL A 159 44.22 22.05 8.30
C VAL A 159 44.99 23.16 7.57
N ARG A 160 44.69 23.41 6.29
CA ARG A 160 45.31 24.50 5.52
C ARG A 160 45.05 25.87 6.11
N LEU A 161 43.84 26.10 6.59
CA LEU A 161 43.47 27.35 7.26
C LEU A 161 44.23 27.51 8.59
N ALA A 162 44.39 26.42 9.37
CA ALA A 162 45.18 26.42 10.60
C ALA A 162 46.68 26.65 10.35
N GLU A 163 47.20 26.09 9.26
CA GLU A 163 48.58 26.34 8.81
C GLU A 163 48.78 27.82 8.43
N SER A 164 47.85 28.43 7.66
CA SER A 164 47.96 29.85 7.27
C SER A 164 47.91 30.82 8.43
N GLU A 165 47.28 30.49 9.53
CA GLU A 165 47.23 31.30 10.77
C GLU A 165 48.30 30.91 11.78
N GLY A 166 49.23 30.02 11.40
CA GLY A 166 50.39 29.64 12.25
C GLY A 166 50.08 28.70 13.40
N LEU A 167 48.91 28.05 13.41
CA LEU A 167 48.58 27.03 14.41
C LEU A 167 49.29 25.69 14.17
N LEU A 168 49.70 25.44 12.95
CA LEU A 168 50.41 24.23 12.55
C LEU A 168 51.67 24.57 11.79
N THR A 169 52.72 23.79 12.04
CA THR A 169 53.96 23.76 11.29
C THR A 169 54.14 22.34 10.72
N ASP A 170 54.81 22.22 9.59
CA ASP A 170 55.16 20.94 8.97
C ASP A 170 53.94 20.10 8.54
N VAL A 171 53.01 20.71 7.82
CA VAL A 171 51.83 20.03 7.24
C VAL A 171 52.25 19.27 5.97
N PRO A 172 52.03 17.94 5.89
CA PRO A 172 52.31 17.18 4.68
C PRO A 172 51.54 17.71 3.46
N ALA A 173 52.14 17.52 2.26
CA ALA A 173 51.47 17.99 1.01
C ALA A 173 50.16 17.26 0.74
N ALA A 174 50.04 15.98 1.08
CA ALA A 174 48.85 15.14 0.92
C ALA A 174 48.68 14.24 2.17
N PRO A 175 48.11 14.78 3.25
CA PRO A 175 47.86 13.99 4.46
C PRO A 175 46.72 13.02 4.22
N ASP A 176 46.79 11.82 4.79
CA ASP A 176 45.68 10.88 4.86
C ASP A 176 44.66 11.32 5.93
N THR A 177 43.50 10.65 5.97
CA THR A 177 42.39 11.01 6.89
C THR A 177 42.84 10.95 8.36
N ALA A 178 43.65 9.97 8.75
CA ALA A 178 44.14 9.84 10.13
C ALA A 178 45.12 10.99 10.48
N GLN A 179 46.01 11.36 9.54
CA GLN A 179 46.88 12.51 9.68
C GLN A 179 46.15 13.82 9.74
N VAL A 180 45.06 13.98 8.95
CA VAL A 180 44.20 15.17 9.02
C VAL A 180 43.59 15.30 10.40
N ILE A 181 43.04 14.23 10.97
CA ILE A 181 42.47 14.22 12.31
C ILE A 181 43.51 14.58 13.39
N ASP A 182 44.70 14.00 13.33
CA ASP A 182 45.81 14.33 14.25
C ASP A 182 46.23 15.79 14.14
N LEU A 183 46.37 16.30 12.93
CA LEU A 183 46.67 17.73 12.69
C LEU A 183 45.58 18.64 13.23
N LEU A 184 44.31 18.30 13.07
CA LEU A 184 43.21 19.06 13.64
C LEU A 184 43.22 19.05 15.16
N HIS A 185 43.55 17.91 15.81
CA HIS A 185 43.73 17.85 17.26
C HIS A 185 44.89 18.71 17.72
N ARG A 186 46.00 18.70 17.00
CA ARG A 186 47.16 19.55 17.29
C ARG A 186 46.84 21.03 17.13
N ALA A 187 46.10 21.41 16.06
CA ALA A 187 45.64 22.79 15.87
C ALA A 187 44.67 23.26 16.95
N LEU A 188 43.81 22.35 17.45
CA LEU A 188 42.91 22.64 18.55
C LEU A 188 43.61 22.86 19.87
N ALA A 189 44.70 22.09 20.11
CA ALA A 189 45.53 22.19 21.32
C ALA A 189 46.53 23.35 21.26
N ALA A 190 46.79 23.91 20.08
CA ALA A 190 47.77 24.99 19.93
C ALA A 190 47.35 26.25 20.71
N VAL A 191 48.21 26.78 21.50
CA VAL A 191 48.03 28.03 22.23
C VAL A 191 48.76 29.13 21.48
N PRO A 192 48.07 30.20 21.04
CA PRO A 192 48.74 31.30 20.35
C PRO A 192 49.77 31.98 21.29
N GLU A 193 50.99 32.17 20.81
CA GLU A 193 51.96 32.97 21.52
C GLU A 193 51.56 34.42 21.61
N THR A 194 51.30 34.92 22.81
CA THR A 194 50.89 36.30 23.03
C THR A 194 51.78 36.99 24.06
N ALA A 195 52.48 38.03 23.62
CA ALA A 195 53.20 38.95 24.46
C ALA A 195 52.21 39.97 25.09
N ALA A 196 51.60 39.63 26.25
CA ALA A 196 50.75 40.52 27.03
C ALA A 196 51.37 40.77 28.42
N PRO A 197 51.16 41.95 29.04
CA PRO A 197 51.56 42.17 30.43
C PRO A 197 50.99 41.09 31.35
N LEU A 198 51.73 40.71 32.40
CA LEU A 198 51.39 39.57 33.27
C LEU A 198 50.01 39.67 33.91
N ASP A 199 49.57 40.86 34.28
CA ASP A 199 48.26 41.09 34.93
C ASP A 199 47.05 40.89 34.01
N LEU A 200 47.17 41.19 32.72
CA LEU A 200 46.13 41.03 31.74
C LEU A 200 46.09 39.57 31.18
N ARG A 201 47.20 38.86 31.31
CA ARG A 201 47.29 37.45 30.89
C ARG A 201 46.44 36.57 31.78
N ASP A 202 46.58 36.72 33.11
CA ASP A 202 45.89 35.86 34.07
C ASP A 202 44.38 36.05 33.98
N ARG A 203 43.91 37.31 33.91
CA ARG A 203 42.48 37.62 33.76
C ARG A 203 41.90 37.14 32.43
N ARG A 204 42.65 37.24 31.36
CA ARG A 204 42.25 36.74 30.04
C ARG A 204 42.20 35.21 30.01
N GLN A 205 43.17 34.54 30.62
CA GLN A 205 43.19 33.09 30.71
C GLN A 205 41.99 32.58 31.50
N GLU A 206 41.68 33.21 32.63
CA GLU A 206 40.50 32.92 33.42
C GLU A 206 39.19 33.06 32.61
N LEU A 207 39.01 34.17 31.90
CA LEU A 207 37.83 34.41 31.07
C LEU A 207 37.73 33.44 29.90
N ASN A 208 38.83 33.03 29.29
CA ASN A 208 38.84 32.03 28.23
C ASN A 208 38.51 30.64 28.77
N GLU A 209 39.01 30.29 29.95
CA GLU A 209 38.68 29.02 30.60
C GLU A 209 37.18 28.95 30.96
N GLN A 210 36.64 30.02 31.53
CA GLN A 210 35.21 30.16 31.79
C GLN A 210 34.39 30.01 30.53
N ARG A 211 34.84 30.59 29.42
CA ARG A 211 34.17 30.52 28.12
C ARG A 211 34.17 29.09 27.57
N ARG A 212 35.27 28.35 27.75
CA ARG A 212 35.38 26.93 27.36
C ARG A 212 34.38 26.07 28.13
N LEU A 213 34.32 26.28 29.47
CA LEU A 213 33.38 25.56 30.33
C LEU A 213 31.92 25.86 30.00
N LEU A 214 31.60 27.15 29.77
CA LEU A 214 30.24 27.54 29.36
C LEU A 214 29.82 26.95 28.03
N ARG A 215 30.74 26.83 27.06
CA ARG A 215 30.46 26.17 25.78
C ARG A 215 30.20 24.68 25.92
N ALA A 216 31.01 24.00 26.72
CA ALA A 216 30.79 22.58 27.00
C ALA A 216 29.40 22.36 27.64
N ARG A 217 29.04 23.23 28.60
CA ARG A 217 27.73 23.14 29.26
C ARG A 217 26.55 23.47 28.35
N LEU A 218 26.74 24.41 27.40
CA LEU A 218 25.73 24.68 26.37
C LEU A 218 25.47 23.47 25.49
N GLN A 219 26.53 22.78 25.10
CA GLN A 219 26.44 21.54 24.30
C GLN A 219 25.67 20.45 25.05
N GLU A 220 25.93 20.28 26.36
CA GLU A 220 25.18 19.31 27.19
C GLU A 220 23.67 19.60 27.18
N PHE A 221 23.29 20.88 27.26
CA PHE A 221 21.88 21.26 27.21
C PHE A 221 21.28 21.08 25.82
N ASP A 222 22.02 21.33 24.72
CA ASP A 222 21.58 21.09 23.37
C ASP A 222 21.35 19.59 23.12
N ASP A 223 22.25 18.74 23.59
CA ASP A 223 22.13 17.28 23.50
C ASP A 223 20.94 16.76 24.33
N ALA A 224 20.73 17.31 25.54
CA ALA A 224 19.59 16.96 26.39
C ALA A 224 18.25 17.37 25.75
N LEU A 225 18.18 18.57 25.18
CA LEU A 225 16.98 19.04 24.46
C LEU A 225 16.69 18.15 23.24
N ALA A 226 17.70 17.81 22.45
CA ALA A 226 17.56 16.91 21.33
C ALA A 226 17.06 15.51 21.74
N ALA A 227 17.47 15.03 22.92
CA ALA A 227 16.98 13.77 23.46
C ALA A 227 15.50 13.86 23.88
N VAL A 228 15.11 14.96 24.55
CA VAL A 228 13.71 15.21 24.93
C VAL A 228 12.81 15.35 23.70
N ASP A 229 13.25 16.06 22.67
CA ASP A 229 12.49 16.23 21.43
C ASP A 229 12.29 14.88 20.69
N ARG A 230 13.31 14.04 20.61
CA ARG A 230 13.18 12.65 20.09
C ARG A 230 12.17 11.84 20.89
N TRP A 231 12.24 11.93 22.20
CA TRP A 231 11.32 11.21 23.07
C TRP A 231 9.87 11.70 22.95
N GLN A 232 9.66 13.01 22.76
CA GLN A 232 8.33 13.58 22.48
C GLN A 232 7.77 13.10 21.14
N GLN A 233 8.60 13.02 20.09
CA GLN A 233 8.18 12.50 18.78
C GLN A 233 7.74 11.03 18.88
N GLN A 234 8.51 10.21 19.58
CA GLN A 234 8.14 8.80 19.81
C GLN A 234 6.84 8.69 20.62
N GLY A 235 6.68 9.51 21.65
CA GLY A 235 5.45 9.54 22.44
C GLY A 235 4.22 9.95 21.62
N ARG A 236 4.34 10.94 20.73
CA ARG A 236 3.26 11.36 19.84
C ARG A 236 2.90 10.29 18.82
N ALA A 237 3.89 9.59 18.25
CA ALA A 237 3.65 8.47 17.36
C ALA A 237 2.89 7.34 18.08
N PHE A 238 3.30 7.00 19.29
CA PHE A 238 2.65 5.98 20.11
C PHE A 238 1.21 6.36 20.48
N THR A 239 0.98 7.58 20.97
CA THR A 239 -0.38 8.04 21.30
C THR A 239 -1.27 8.15 20.06
N GLY A 240 -0.69 8.51 18.90
CA GLY A 240 -1.40 8.51 17.63
C GLY A 240 -1.88 7.12 17.21
N GLU A 241 -1.04 6.10 17.37
CA GLU A 241 -1.40 4.72 17.09
C GLU A 241 -2.49 4.21 18.06
N LEU A 242 -2.36 4.51 19.37
CA LEU A 242 -3.38 4.16 20.35
C LEU A 242 -4.74 4.80 20.03
N HIS A 243 -4.77 6.07 19.58
CA HIS A 243 -6.00 6.71 19.13
C HIS A 243 -6.63 5.99 17.94
N LEU A 244 -5.81 5.66 16.93
CA LEU A 244 -6.29 4.93 15.75
C LEU A 244 -6.87 3.55 16.13
N GLN A 245 -6.23 2.85 17.07
CA GLN A 245 -6.72 1.56 17.54
C GLN A 245 -8.03 1.72 18.34
N LEU A 246 -8.11 2.71 19.23
CA LEU A 246 -9.33 3.03 19.96
C LEU A 246 -10.47 3.44 19.04
N ASP A 247 -10.21 4.24 18.01
CA ASP A 247 -11.23 4.64 17.05
C ASP A 247 -11.74 3.45 16.23
N ARG A 248 -10.85 2.50 15.90
CA ARG A 248 -11.25 1.23 15.25
C ARG A 248 -12.13 0.38 16.18
N LEU A 249 -11.78 0.26 17.46
CA LEU A 249 -12.57 -0.50 18.43
C LEU A 249 -13.92 0.18 18.72
N LYS A 250 -13.97 1.50 18.83
CA LYS A 250 -15.21 2.26 18.99
C LYS A 250 -16.17 2.13 17.80
N THR A 251 -15.64 1.88 16.59
CA THR A 251 -16.52 1.57 15.45
C THR A 251 -17.21 0.22 15.58
N LEU A 252 -16.62 -0.70 16.36
CA LEU A 252 -17.26 -1.97 16.70
C LEU A 252 -18.35 -1.81 17.77
N ASP A 253 -18.25 -0.81 18.63
CA ASP A 253 -19.22 -0.46 19.68
C ASP A 253 -20.53 0.13 19.08
N LEU A 254 -20.52 0.60 17.83
CA LEU A 254 -21.73 0.99 17.07
C LEU A 254 -22.67 -0.20 16.80
N LEU A 255 -22.27 -1.42 17.13
CA LEU A 255 -23.10 -2.61 17.01
C LEU A 255 -24.11 -2.78 18.17
N GLY A 256 -24.16 -1.83 19.13
CA GLY A 256 -25.19 -1.63 20.15
C GLY A 256 -25.07 -2.51 21.41
N PRO A 257 -25.47 -1.97 22.58
CA PRO A 257 -25.34 -2.64 23.89
C PRO A 257 -26.33 -3.80 24.12
N GLU A 258 -27.22 -4.11 23.19
CA GLU A 258 -28.23 -5.18 23.35
C GLU A 258 -27.72 -6.60 23.02
N ARG A 259 -26.43 -6.76 22.78
CA ARG A 259 -25.84 -8.08 22.50
C ARG A 259 -25.44 -8.82 23.78
N GLN A 260 -26.41 -9.26 24.53
CA GLN A 260 -26.30 -10.52 25.28
C GLN A 260 -26.44 -11.69 24.28
N HIS A 261 -25.54 -11.79 23.33
CA HIS A 261 -25.55 -12.90 22.39
C HIS A 261 -24.59 -13.97 22.87
N ASP A 262 -25.06 -15.21 22.77
CA ASP A 262 -24.24 -16.40 22.94
C ASP A 262 -23.01 -16.24 21.99
N THR A 263 -21.83 -16.13 22.56
CA THR A 263 -20.56 -15.93 21.85
C THR A 263 -20.23 -17.06 20.87
N ASN A 264 -20.98 -18.15 20.94
CA ASN A 264 -20.85 -19.28 20.04
C ASN A 264 -21.71 -19.20 18.79
N VAL A 265 -22.45 -18.10 18.59
CA VAL A 265 -23.37 -17.96 17.46
C VAL A 265 -22.99 -16.70 16.65
N CYS A 266 -22.81 -16.87 15.35
CA CYS A 266 -22.49 -15.76 14.46
C CYS A 266 -23.61 -14.70 14.48
N PRO A 267 -23.31 -13.43 14.78
CA PRO A 267 -24.32 -12.39 14.87
C PRO A 267 -24.92 -11.99 13.52
N MET A 268 -24.34 -12.46 12.41
CA MET A 268 -24.78 -12.16 11.06
C MET A 268 -25.66 -13.23 10.46
N CYS A 269 -25.37 -14.52 10.70
CA CYS A 269 -26.05 -15.66 10.08
C CYS A 269 -26.63 -16.65 11.07
N THR A 270 -26.48 -16.43 12.37
CA THR A 270 -27.00 -17.28 13.46
C THR A 270 -26.50 -18.74 13.46
N GLN A 271 -25.46 -19.06 12.69
CA GLN A 271 -24.81 -20.37 12.73
C GLN A 271 -23.85 -20.45 13.92
N THR A 272 -23.69 -21.67 14.46
CA THR A 272 -22.72 -21.94 15.51
C THR A 272 -21.29 -21.75 14.97
N LEU A 273 -20.49 -20.98 15.65
CA LEU A 273 -19.10 -20.72 15.31
C LEU A 273 -18.21 -21.86 15.82
N GLU A 274 -17.23 -22.27 15.03
CA GLU A 274 -16.19 -23.23 15.47
C GLU A 274 -15.28 -22.61 16.55
N HIS A 275 -15.15 -21.31 16.55
CA HIS A 275 -14.45 -20.54 17.58
C HIS A 275 -15.38 -19.42 18.05
N PRO A 276 -15.50 -19.18 19.36
CA PRO A 276 -16.35 -18.12 19.88
C PRO A 276 -15.89 -16.75 19.37
N ASP A 277 -16.84 -15.92 18.97
CA ASP A 277 -16.60 -14.52 18.64
C ASP A 277 -16.15 -13.79 19.92
N PRO A 278 -15.20 -12.84 19.87
CA PRO A 278 -14.84 -12.07 21.04
C PRO A 278 -16.09 -11.42 21.62
N SER A 279 -16.32 -11.62 22.90
CA SER A 279 -17.50 -11.09 23.57
C SER A 279 -17.47 -9.56 23.54
N ALA A 280 -18.61 -8.93 23.60
CA ALA A 280 -18.69 -7.48 23.80
C ALA A 280 -17.89 -7.04 25.05
N GLN A 281 -17.77 -7.94 26.01
CA GLN A 281 -16.97 -7.74 27.22
C GLN A 281 -15.47 -7.74 26.90
N ASP A 282 -14.97 -8.68 26.09
CA ASP A 282 -13.54 -8.71 25.69
C ASP A 282 -13.15 -7.46 24.90
N ILE A 283 -14.05 -6.98 24.02
CA ILE A 283 -13.84 -5.75 23.25
C ILE A 283 -13.86 -4.53 24.19
N SER A 284 -14.79 -4.49 25.15
CA SER A 284 -14.87 -3.43 26.15
C SER A 284 -13.63 -3.42 27.03
N GLU A 285 -13.19 -4.57 27.53
CA GLU A 285 -11.98 -4.72 28.35
C GLU A 285 -10.72 -4.26 27.60
N LEU A 286 -10.61 -4.62 26.30
CA LEU A 286 -9.52 -4.16 25.45
C LEU A 286 -9.60 -2.65 25.21
N THR A 287 -10.81 -2.11 24.99
CA THR A 287 -11.02 -0.67 24.79
C THR A 287 -10.66 0.09 26.05
N ASP A 288 -11.07 -0.39 27.21
CA ASP A 288 -10.76 0.22 28.50
C ASP A 288 -9.25 0.16 28.80
N HIS A 289 -8.61 -0.96 28.47
CA HIS A 289 -7.17 -1.11 28.62
C HIS A 289 -6.40 -0.10 27.75
N LEU A 290 -6.74 -0.01 26.47
CA LEU A 290 -6.11 0.95 25.54
C LEU A 290 -6.42 2.41 25.93
N ALA A 291 -7.62 2.69 26.41
CA ALA A 291 -7.98 4.01 26.93
C ALA A 291 -7.16 4.37 28.18
N GLN A 292 -6.91 3.40 29.06
CA GLN A 292 -6.07 3.58 30.23
C GLN A 292 -4.60 3.80 29.86
N GLU A 293 -4.06 3.04 28.91
CA GLU A 293 -2.71 3.25 28.37
C GLU A 293 -2.57 4.64 27.72
N LEU A 294 -3.57 5.06 26.95
CA LEU A 294 -3.60 6.38 26.36
C LEU A 294 -3.62 7.48 27.42
N ALA A 295 -4.46 7.34 28.46
CA ALA A 295 -4.52 8.29 29.57
C ALA A 295 -3.19 8.37 30.32
N GLN A 296 -2.54 7.23 30.58
CA GLN A 296 -1.19 7.19 31.17
C GLN A 296 -0.14 7.87 30.28
N ALA A 297 -0.17 7.62 28.98
CA ALA A 297 0.74 8.27 28.03
C ALA A 297 0.52 9.80 27.97
N GLN A 298 -0.73 10.26 28.08
CA GLN A 298 -1.09 11.67 28.10
C GLN A 298 -0.70 12.37 29.41
N THR A 299 -0.76 11.70 30.56
CA THR A 299 -0.35 12.28 31.84
C THR A 299 1.14 12.61 31.89
N LEU A 300 1.95 11.96 31.08
CA LEU A 300 3.39 12.23 31.01
C LEU A 300 3.76 13.43 30.11
N GLN A 301 2.82 13.93 29.28
CA GLN A 301 3.10 15.06 28.39
C GLN A 301 3.42 16.35 29.13
N PRO A 302 2.63 16.79 30.13
CA PRO A 302 2.92 18.04 30.88
C PRO A 302 4.29 18.00 31.54
N VAL A 303 4.66 16.88 32.18
CA VAL A 303 5.95 16.70 32.84
C VAL A 303 7.11 16.82 31.86
N ARG A 304 6.95 16.30 30.64
CA ARG A 304 7.96 16.42 29.59
C ARG A 304 8.11 17.85 29.08
N GLU A 305 6.99 18.56 28.92
CA GLU A 305 7.00 19.98 28.54
C GLU A 305 7.64 20.83 29.59
N GLU A 306 7.32 20.63 30.87
CA GLU A 306 7.93 21.33 31.99
C GLU A 306 9.45 21.08 32.04
N HIS A 307 9.87 19.82 31.87
CA HIS A 307 11.30 19.48 31.81
C HIS A 307 12.01 20.15 30.63
N ARG A 308 11.38 20.16 29.45
CA ARG A 308 11.89 20.86 28.28
C ARG A 308 12.04 22.36 28.53
N HIS A 309 11.03 23.00 29.13
CA HIS A 309 11.08 24.42 29.48
C HIS A 309 12.19 24.72 30.49
N ALA A 310 12.38 23.83 31.46
CA ALA A 310 13.48 23.98 32.45
C ALA A 310 14.85 23.92 31.75
N LEU A 311 15.05 22.95 30.84
CA LEU A 311 16.29 22.85 30.05
C LEU A 311 16.50 24.07 29.16
N GLN A 312 15.45 24.58 28.51
CA GLN A 312 15.51 25.81 27.71
C GLN A 312 15.88 27.03 28.52
N ALA A 313 15.34 27.15 29.75
CA ALA A 313 15.67 28.25 30.66
C ALA A 313 17.14 28.19 31.08
N GLU A 314 17.66 27.01 31.44
CA GLU A 314 19.07 26.82 31.77
C GLU A 314 20.00 27.12 30.58
N ARG A 315 19.65 26.62 29.40
CA ARG A 315 20.35 26.94 28.16
C ARG A 315 20.43 28.46 27.94
N GLY A 316 19.29 29.15 28.16
CA GLY A 316 19.22 30.60 28.03
C GLY A 316 20.18 31.32 29.00
N ARG A 317 20.26 30.86 30.26
CA ARG A 317 21.19 31.40 31.26
C ARG A 317 22.65 31.22 30.84
N VAL A 318 23.01 30.04 30.37
CA VAL A 318 24.39 29.78 29.91
C VAL A 318 24.73 30.64 28.69
N THR A 319 23.77 30.83 27.76
CA THR A 319 23.94 31.71 26.60
C THR A 319 24.18 33.15 27.01
N GLU A 320 23.45 33.64 28.01
CA GLU A 320 23.63 34.98 28.53
C GLU A 320 25.00 35.14 29.27
N HIS A 321 25.42 34.15 30.05
CA HIS A 321 26.76 34.14 30.63
C HIS A 321 27.87 34.15 29.57
N LEU A 322 27.70 33.42 28.44
CA LEU A 322 28.62 33.50 27.32
C LEU A 322 28.68 34.89 26.68
N ARG A 323 27.52 35.55 26.55
CA ARG A 323 27.43 36.93 26.08
C ARG A 323 28.16 37.93 26.99
N LEU A 324 27.95 37.81 28.29
CA LEU A 324 28.60 38.66 29.31
C LEU A 324 30.11 38.44 29.39
N ASN A 325 30.55 37.17 29.36
CA ASN A 325 31.98 36.84 29.30
C ASN A 325 32.62 37.43 28.03
N GLY A 326 31.90 37.37 26.87
CA GLY A 326 32.38 38.01 25.65
C GLY A 326 32.42 39.54 25.71
N ALA A 327 31.54 40.18 26.50
CA ALA A 327 31.58 41.62 26.73
C ALA A 327 32.78 42.03 27.62
N GLN A 328 33.00 41.27 28.69
CA GLN A 328 34.16 41.50 29.58
C GLN A 328 35.52 41.32 28.89
N LEU A 329 35.61 40.29 28.01
CA LEU A 329 36.79 40.10 27.16
C LEU A 329 37.03 41.29 26.21
N ARG A 330 35.97 41.86 25.63
CA ARG A 330 36.08 43.06 24.78
C ARG A 330 36.51 44.30 25.53
N GLU A 331 35.95 44.53 26.69
CA GLU A 331 36.27 45.68 27.56
C GLU A 331 37.72 45.63 28.03
N LEU A 332 38.21 44.45 28.45
CA LEU A 332 39.59 44.23 28.86
C LEU A 332 40.62 44.55 27.78
N LEU A 333 40.22 44.42 26.53
CA LEU A 333 41.09 44.54 25.35
C LEU A 333 40.94 45.89 24.63
N ALA A 334 39.99 46.75 25.05
CA ALA A 334 39.74 48.04 24.43
C ALA A 334 40.78 49.11 24.75
N SER A 335 41.71 48.85 25.69
CA SER A 335 42.65 49.86 26.21
C SER A 335 43.99 49.94 25.51
N ASP A 336 44.33 49.07 24.55
CA ASP A 336 45.62 49.11 23.89
C ASP A 336 45.53 48.75 22.38
N GLU A 337 46.02 49.61 21.49
CA GLU A 337 45.95 49.47 20.03
C GLU A 337 46.83 48.31 19.51
N ARG A 338 47.90 47.95 20.22
CA ARG A 338 48.70 46.75 19.96
C ARG A 338 47.92 45.46 20.28
N LEU A 339 47.04 45.54 21.27
CA LEU A 339 46.20 44.39 21.66
C LEU A 339 45.05 44.17 20.65
N ARG A 340 44.62 45.17 19.89
CA ARG A 340 43.61 45.02 18.84
C ARG A 340 44.06 44.08 17.73
N ASN A 341 45.28 44.25 17.21
CA ASN A 341 45.82 43.39 16.17
C ASN A 341 46.00 41.94 16.65
N LEU A 342 46.46 41.78 17.87
CA LEU A 342 46.53 40.45 18.53
C LEU A 342 45.16 39.87 18.84
N GLN A 343 44.17 40.72 19.12
CA GLN A 343 42.79 40.30 19.32
C GLN A 343 42.14 39.78 18.04
N GLU A 344 42.32 40.45 16.91
CA GLU A 344 41.83 40.02 15.62
C GLU A 344 42.44 38.67 15.22
N GLN A 345 43.75 38.48 15.43
CA GLN A 345 44.43 37.24 15.20
C GLN A 345 43.89 36.14 16.12
N ASN A 346 43.72 36.44 17.43
CA ASN A 346 43.17 35.47 18.40
C ASN A 346 41.71 35.13 18.12
N LEU A 347 40.91 36.10 17.63
CA LEU A 347 39.53 35.84 17.18
C LEU A 347 39.50 34.94 15.95
N ARG A 348 40.40 35.15 14.97
CA ARG A 348 40.53 34.27 13.80
C ARG A 348 40.95 32.87 14.27
N VAL A 349 41.97 32.76 15.12
CA VAL A 349 42.41 31.51 15.72
C VAL A 349 41.29 30.79 16.46
N ALA A 350 40.59 31.51 17.36
CA ALA A 350 39.47 30.95 18.13
C ALA A 350 38.30 30.50 17.19
N HIS A 351 38.04 31.25 16.13
CA HIS A 351 37.05 30.88 15.14
C HIS A 351 37.44 29.58 14.40
N ILE A 352 38.72 29.49 13.99
CA ILE A 352 39.24 28.29 13.34
C ILE A 352 39.20 27.09 14.28
N GLN A 353 39.64 27.26 15.54
CA GLN A 353 39.57 26.22 16.56
C GLN A 353 38.11 25.79 16.86
N GLY A 354 37.15 26.73 16.86
CA GLY A 354 35.73 26.44 16.99
C GLY A 354 35.20 25.58 15.84
N ARG A 355 35.61 25.91 14.60
CA ARG A 355 35.26 25.11 13.41
C ARG A 355 35.92 23.74 13.42
N ILE A 356 37.17 23.65 13.89
CA ILE A 356 37.89 22.39 14.05
C ILE A 356 37.20 21.51 15.10
N ALA A 357 36.81 22.07 16.25
CA ALA A 357 36.09 21.35 17.30
C ALA A 357 34.75 20.81 16.79
N GLU A 358 34.01 21.63 16.05
CA GLU A 358 32.75 21.19 15.42
C GLU A 358 32.99 20.08 14.39
N ALA A 359 34.03 20.18 13.56
CA ALA A 359 34.38 19.16 12.59
C ALA A 359 34.74 17.82 13.26
N LEU A 360 35.54 17.86 14.33
CA LEU A 360 35.93 16.68 15.08
C LEU A 360 34.78 15.99 15.82
N THR A 361 33.76 16.72 16.27
CA THR A 361 32.56 16.12 16.89
C THR A 361 31.69 15.38 15.88
N ARG A 362 31.82 15.70 14.60
CA ARG A 362 31.06 15.07 13.51
C ARG A 362 31.79 13.88 12.85
N THR A 363 33.01 13.56 13.24
CA THR A 363 33.74 12.39 12.73
C THR A 363 33.04 11.12 13.20
N GLY A 364 32.25 10.51 12.29
CA GLY A 364 31.76 9.16 12.50
C GLY A 364 32.94 8.19 12.55
N THR A 365 32.89 7.23 13.47
CA THR A 365 33.95 6.24 13.60
C THR A 365 33.94 5.29 12.39
N ASP A 366 35.11 4.82 11.94
CA ASP A 366 35.23 3.76 10.92
C ASP A 366 34.37 2.53 11.22
N SER A 367 34.05 2.29 12.50
CA SER A 367 33.14 1.25 12.94
C SER A 367 31.71 1.43 12.41
N ASP A 368 31.25 2.66 12.18
CA ASP A 368 29.91 2.92 11.66
C ASP A 368 29.80 2.58 10.16
N LEU A 369 30.83 2.87 9.38
CA LEU A 369 30.85 2.49 7.97
C LEU A 369 30.95 0.98 7.79
N THR A 370 31.80 0.31 8.57
CA THR A 370 31.89 -1.15 8.55
C THR A 370 30.55 -1.79 8.90
N ARG A 371 29.83 -1.25 9.90
CA ARG A 371 28.48 -1.72 10.25
C ARG A 371 27.50 -1.52 9.10
N LEU A 372 27.49 -0.33 8.46
CA LEU A 372 26.59 -0.04 7.32
C LEU A 372 26.88 -0.93 6.10
N HIS A 373 28.16 -1.25 5.84
CA HIS A 373 28.53 -2.22 4.80
C HIS A 373 28.01 -3.62 5.12
N ASN A 374 28.14 -4.06 6.37
CA ASN A 374 27.64 -5.35 6.81
C ASN A 374 26.11 -5.41 6.75
N ASP A 375 25.41 -4.34 7.18
CA ASP A 375 23.96 -4.23 7.10
C ASP A 375 23.48 -4.31 5.64
N LEU A 376 24.17 -3.65 4.72
CA LEU A 376 23.89 -3.73 3.29
C LEU A 376 24.11 -5.14 2.75
N ALA A 377 25.25 -5.78 3.09
CA ALA A 377 25.57 -7.13 2.64
C ALA A 377 24.52 -8.14 3.09
N LEU A 378 24.09 -8.08 4.36
CA LEU A 378 23.03 -8.92 4.90
C LEU A 378 21.68 -8.67 4.20
N ALA A 379 21.34 -7.41 3.93
CA ALA A 379 20.11 -7.06 3.22
C ALA A 379 20.15 -7.55 1.76
N GLN A 380 21.30 -7.49 1.09
CA GLN A 380 21.50 -8.02 -0.26
C GLN A 380 21.37 -9.53 -0.31
N GLU A 381 22.01 -10.25 0.61
CA GLU A 381 21.93 -11.70 0.71
C GLU A 381 20.51 -12.16 0.97
N HIS A 382 19.79 -11.49 1.89
CA HIS A 382 18.40 -11.80 2.18
C HIS A 382 17.50 -11.58 0.96
N ALA A 383 17.67 -10.46 0.24
CA ALA A 383 16.90 -10.18 -0.97
C ALA A 383 17.23 -11.18 -2.09
N ALA A 384 18.50 -11.57 -2.26
CA ALA A 384 18.93 -12.56 -3.25
C ALA A 384 18.34 -13.95 -2.96
N THR A 385 18.37 -14.37 -1.68
CA THR A 385 17.78 -15.66 -1.26
C THR A 385 16.27 -15.70 -1.55
N LEU A 386 15.56 -14.62 -1.21
CA LEU A 386 14.12 -14.55 -1.50
C LEU A 386 13.84 -14.47 -3.00
N ALA A 387 14.69 -13.82 -3.78
CA ALA A 387 14.53 -13.75 -5.24
C ALA A 387 14.63 -15.14 -5.89
N GLN A 388 15.49 -16.03 -5.39
CA GLN A 388 15.58 -17.41 -5.87
C GLN A 388 14.32 -18.24 -5.58
N LEU A 389 13.52 -17.85 -4.58
CA LEU A 389 12.27 -18.52 -4.21
C LEU A 389 11.05 -18.00 -4.98
N VAL A 390 11.21 -16.93 -5.75
CA VAL A 390 10.13 -16.30 -6.55
C VAL A 390 10.42 -16.55 -8.02
N ASP A 391 9.73 -17.55 -8.59
CA ASP A 391 9.77 -17.83 -10.02
C ASP A 391 8.58 -17.14 -10.71
N GLU A 392 8.84 -16.05 -11.43
CA GLU A 392 7.82 -15.32 -12.19
C GLU A 392 7.50 -16.03 -13.52
N ASP A 393 8.44 -16.74 -14.08
CA ASP A 393 8.25 -17.48 -15.34
C ASP A 393 7.32 -18.67 -15.12
N ASP A 394 7.36 -19.32 -13.95
CA ASP A 394 6.48 -20.42 -13.59
C ASP A 394 5.00 -19.98 -13.51
N VAL A 395 4.71 -18.84 -12.89
CA VAL A 395 3.34 -18.28 -12.82
C VAL A 395 2.81 -17.93 -14.21
N THR A 396 3.66 -17.37 -15.04
CA THR A 396 3.28 -17.00 -16.42
C THR A 396 2.99 -18.24 -17.25
N ALA A 397 3.87 -19.23 -17.20
CA ALA A 397 3.70 -20.51 -17.91
C ALA A 397 2.46 -21.26 -17.42
N GLU A 398 2.22 -21.29 -16.09
CA GLU A 398 1.04 -21.92 -15.53
C GLU A 398 -0.24 -21.19 -15.93
N THR A 399 -0.23 -19.86 -15.95
CA THR A 399 -1.38 -19.06 -16.41
C THR A 399 -1.69 -19.35 -17.88
N GLU A 400 -0.68 -19.41 -18.72
CA GLU A 400 -0.85 -19.75 -20.15
C GLU A 400 -1.40 -21.17 -20.33
N ARG A 401 -0.96 -22.13 -19.51
CA ARG A 401 -1.48 -23.50 -19.53
C ARG A 401 -2.96 -23.53 -19.14
N ARG A 402 -3.37 -22.81 -18.08
CA ARG A 402 -4.78 -22.72 -17.67
C ARG A 402 -5.64 -22.04 -18.75
N LEU A 403 -5.12 -21.02 -19.39
CA LEU A 403 -5.81 -20.38 -20.52
C LEU A 403 -5.92 -21.29 -21.72
N ALA A 404 -4.94 -22.15 -21.97
CA ALA A 404 -5.01 -23.16 -23.05
C ALA A 404 -6.08 -24.22 -22.73
N ASP A 405 -6.23 -24.65 -21.47
CA ASP A 405 -7.32 -25.55 -21.06
C ASP A 405 -8.71 -24.94 -21.37
N ILE A 406 -8.88 -23.65 -21.09
CA ILE A 406 -10.10 -22.89 -21.39
C ILE A 406 -10.32 -22.80 -22.93
N ALA A 407 -9.23 -22.57 -23.67
CA ALA A 407 -9.27 -22.42 -25.12
C ALA A 407 -9.79 -23.66 -25.85
N VAL A 408 -9.64 -24.86 -25.27
CA VAL A 408 -10.23 -26.11 -25.85
C VAL A 408 -11.74 -25.97 -25.94
N GLY A 409 -12.41 -25.57 -24.86
CA GLY A 409 -13.86 -25.34 -24.84
C GLY A 409 -14.28 -24.19 -25.74
N MET A 410 -13.55 -23.10 -25.71
CA MET A 410 -13.80 -21.93 -26.55
C MET A 410 -13.74 -22.30 -28.05
N THR A 411 -12.73 -23.05 -28.44
CA THR A 411 -12.55 -23.47 -29.85
C THR A 411 -13.69 -24.33 -30.31
N ALA A 412 -14.10 -25.32 -29.52
CA ALA A 412 -15.20 -26.21 -29.83
C ALA A 412 -16.53 -25.44 -30.02
N TRP A 413 -16.83 -24.54 -29.09
CA TRP A 413 -18.08 -23.76 -29.14
C TRP A 413 -18.07 -22.70 -30.24
N ALA A 414 -16.95 -22.03 -30.48
CA ALA A 414 -16.84 -21.04 -31.55
C ALA A 414 -17.06 -21.67 -32.94
N LYS A 415 -16.53 -22.87 -33.18
CA LYS A 415 -16.76 -23.64 -34.41
C LYS A 415 -18.21 -24.09 -34.53
N ARG A 416 -18.80 -24.62 -33.46
CA ARG A 416 -20.19 -25.05 -33.42
C ARG A 416 -21.18 -23.92 -33.71
N LEU A 417 -20.93 -22.73 -33.12
CA LEU A 417 -21.73 -21.53 -33.35
C LEU A 417 -21.42 -20.84 -34.69
N ASN A 418 -20.51 -21.40 -35.47
CA ASN A 418 -20.08 -20.88 -36.76
C ASN A 418 -19.71 -19.39 -36.70
N LEU A 419 -18.90 -19.04 -35.67
CA LEU A 419 -18.44 -17.66 -35.50
C LEU A 419 -17.39 -17.31 -36.56
N GLY A 420 -17.37 -16.03 -36.96
CA GLY A 420 -16.47 -15.55 -38.01
C GLY A 420 -15.01 -15.80 -37.72
N GLY A 421 -14.32 -16.54 -38.60
CA GLY A 421 -12.91 -16.90 -38.45
C GLY A 421 -12.64 -18.14 -37.58
N ALA A 422 -13.66 -18.74 -36.95
CA ALA A 422 -13.50 -19.93 -36.12
C ALA A 422 -13.23 -21.20 -36.92
N ALA A 423 -13.75 -21.30 -38.13
CA ALA A 423 -13.59 -22.50 -39.00
C ALA A 423 -12.10 -22.80 -39.23
N ASP A 424 -11.31 -21.78 -39.58
CA ASP A 424 -9.87 -21.90 -39.88
C ASP A 424 -8.97 -21.76 -38.63
N ALA A 425 -9.56 -21.57 -37.43
CA ALA A 425 -8.78 -21.41 -36.24
C ALA A 425 -8.31 -22.76 -35.67
N ASN A 426 -7.02 -22.87 -35.43
CA ASN A 426 -6.46 -23.99 -34.68
C ASN A 426 -6.86 -23.89 -33.20
N GLU A 427 -6.93 -22.64 -32.68
CA GLU A 427 -7.27 -22.34 -31.31
C GLU A 427 -8.00 -21.01 -31.23
N VAL A 428 -9.03 -20.96 -30.42
CA VAL A 428 -9.71 -19.74 -29.96
C VAL A 428 -9.48 -19.62 -28.46
N GLY A 429 -8.84 -18.58 -28.00
CA GLY A 429 -8.48 -18.45 -26.59
C GLY A 429 -8.46 -17.02 -26.09
N ILE A 430 -8.31 -16.84 -24.78
CA ILE A 430 -8.14 -15.56 -24.11
C ILE A 430 -6.65 -15.21 -24.05
N SER A 431 -6.28 -14.02 -24.48
CA SER A 431 -4.93 -13.48 -24.31
C SER A 431 -4.86 -12.64 -23.04
N LEU A 432 -4.07 -13.05 -22.07
CA LEU A 432 -3.84 -12.24 -20.86
C LEU A 432 -3.21 -10.88 -21.19
N LYS A 433 -2.33 -10.83 -22.18
CA LYS A 433 -1.68 -9.57 -22.61
C LYS A 433 -2.70 -8.56 -23.13
N LEU A 434 -3.65 -9.00 -23.96
CA LEU A 434 -4.66 -8.14 -24.59
C LEU A 434 -5.94 -8.04 -23.75
N LEU A 435 -6.16 -8.96 -22.81
CA LEU A 435 -7.45 -9.17 -22.10
C LEU A 435 -8.60 -9.26 -23.10
N ASN A 436 -8.41 -10.05 -24.13
CA ASN A 436 -9.38 -10.20 -25.21
C ASN A 436 -9.24 -11.56 -25.86
N VAL A 437 -10.24 -11.91 -26.66
CA VAL A 437 -10.23 -13.15 -27.48
C VAL A 437 -9.25 -13.00 -28.62
N VAL A 438 -8.47 -14.05 -28.86
CA VAL A 438 -7.53 -14.16 -29.98
C VAL A 438 -7.69 -15.51 -30.62
N LEU A 439 -7.83 -15.54 -31.95
CA LEU A 439 -7.83 -16.74 -32.74
C LEU A 439 -6.41 -17.01 -33.25
N ARG A 440 -5.90 -18.22 -33.03
CA ARG A 440 -4.64 -18.69 -33.61
C ARG A 440 -4.97 -19.48 -34.87
N ARG A 441 -4.53 -18.98 -36.01
CA ARG A 441 -4.75 -19.59 -37.34
C ARG A 441 -3.40 -19.89 -37.99
N PRO A 442 -3.36 -20.77 -39.03
CA PRO A 442 -2.13 -20.98 -39.79
C PRO A 442 -1.54 -19.68 -40.37
N ALA A 443 -2.40 -18.74 -40.76
CA ALA A 443 -2.01 -17.42 -41.27
C ALA A 443 -1.61 -16.41 -40.19
N GLY A 444 -1.56 -16.81 -38.92
CA GLY A 444 -1.18 -15.95 -37.81
C GLY A 444 -2.31 -15.66 -36.83
N ARG A 445 -2.05 -14.75 -35.86
CA ARG A 445 -3.00 -14.36 -34.80
C ARG A 445 -4.03 -13.37 -35.33
N LEU A 446 -5.31 -13.62 -35.06
CA LEU A 446 -6.42 -12.73 -35.37
C LEU A 446 -7.09 -12.31 -34.07
N PRO A 447 -6.91 -11.07 -33.60
CA PRO A 447 -7.62 -10.54 -32.43
C PRO A 447 -9.08 -10.25 -32.79
N LEU A 448 -9.95 -10.25 -31.75
CA LEU A 448 -11.38 -9.96 -31.89
C LEU A 448 -11.65 -8.63 -32.60
N THR A 449 -10.81 -7.62 -32.38
CA THR A 449 -10.88 -6.29 -33.03
C THR A 449 -10.80 -6.32 -34.55
N ARG A 450 -10.36 -7.44 -35.15
CA ARG A 450 -10.29 -7.63 -36.61
C ARG A 450 -11.37 -8.55 -37.13
N ILE A 451 -12.29 -9.00 -36.29
CA ILE A 451 -13.43 -9.83 -36.66
C ILE A 451 -14.63 -8.88 -36.76
N GLY A 452 -15.23 -8.81 -37.95
CA GLY A 452 -16.41 -7.95 -38.14
C GLY A 452 -17.68 -8.54 -37.55
N SER A 453 -18.70 -7.70 -37.41
CA SER A 453 -20.08 -7.98 -36.99
C SER A 453 -20.30 -8.15 -35.46
N ALA A 454 -21.26 -7.42 -34.97
CA ALA A 454 -21.70 -7.49 -33.57
C ALA A 454 -22.09 -8.91 -33.14
N LYS A 455 -22.68 -9.69 -34.02
CA LYS A 455 -22.99 -11.11 -33.81
C LYS A 455 -21.75 -11.91 -33.40
N ASN A 456 -20.63 -11.70 -34.09
CA ASN A 456 -19.40 -12.40 -33.77
C ASN A 456 -18.83 -11.93 -32.43
N HIS A 457 -18.88 -10.63 -32.13
CA HIS A 457 -18.38 -10.08 -30.86
C HIS A 457 -19.16 -10.68 -29.70
N ILE A 458 -20.49 -10.62 -29.72
CA ILE A 458 -21.36 -11.23 -28.69
C ILE A 458 -21.08 -12.72 -28.58
N GLY A 459 -21.01 -13.44 -29.72
CA GLY A 459 -20.72 -14.87 -29.73
C GLY A 459 -19.39 -15.21 -29.06
N TYR A 460 -18.32 -14.47 -29.36
CA TYR A 460 -17.02 -14.68 -28.73
C TYR A 460 -17.00 -14.31 -27.25
N HIS A 461 -17.72 -13.24 -26.82
CA HIS A 461 -17.89 -12.93 -25.42
C HIS A 461 -18.59 -14.05 -24.66
N LEU A 462 -19.71 -14.53 -25.17
CA LEU A 462 -20.44 -15.64 -24.56
C LEU A 462 -19.57 -16.89 -24.47
N VAL A 463 -18.92 -17.29 -25.56
CA VAL A 463 -18.02 -18.46 -25.59
C VAL A 463 -16.88 -18.31 -24.58
N ALA A 464 -16.26 -17.14 -24.49
CA ALA A 464 -15.17 -16.89 -23.58
C ALA A 464 -15.62 -16.95 -22.10
N HIS A 465 -16.71 -16.25 -21.74
CA HIS A 465 -17.21 -16.25 -20.38
C HIS A 465 -17.75 -17.62 -19.95
N LEU A 466 -18.49 -18.31 -20.79
CA LEU A 466 -19.01 -19.65 -20.50
C LEU A 466 -17.87 -20.66 -20.30
N ALA A 467 -16.85 -20.64 -21.20
CA ALA A 467 -15.70 -21.52 -21.06
C ALA A 467 -14.88 -21.19 -19.80
N LEU A 468 -14.66 -19.92 -19.51
CA LEU A 468 -13.99 -19.45 -18.31
C LEU A 468 -14.73 -19.90 -17.05
N HIS A 469 -16.02 -19.63 -16.94
CA HIS A 469 -16.82 -20.02 -15.77
C HIS A 469 -16.92 -21.54 -15.63
N THR A 470 -17.02 -22.29 -16.72
CA THR A 470 -16.95 -23.76 -16.69
C THR A 470 -15.63 -24.25 -16.08
N TYR A 471 -14.51 -23.65 -16.51
CA TYR A 471 -13.20 -23.94 -15.95
C TYR A 471 -13.14 -23.60 -14.46
N LEU A 472 -13.55 -22.39 -14.07
CA LEU A 472 -13.53 -21.91 -12.69
C LEU A 472 -14.33 -22.83 -11.76
N ARG A 473 -15.51 -23.25 -12.19
CA ARG A 473 -16.38 -24.16 -11.43
C ARG A 473 -15.81 -25.58 -11.32
N ARG A 474 -15.30 -26.14 -12.41
CA ARG A 474 -14.68 -27.49 -12.40
C ARG A 474 -13.47 -27.58 -11.49
N ASN A 475 -12.74 -26.48 -11.34
CA ASN A 475 -11.54 -26.40 -10.54
C ASN A 475 -11.78 -25.77 -9.15
N ASN A 476 -13.04 -25.61 -8.72
CA ASN A 476 -13.43 -25.01 -7.43
C ASN A 476 -12.72 -23.67 -7.17
N ARG A 477 -12.65 -22.82 -8.19
CA ARG A 477 -11.98 -21.51 -8.04
C ARG A 477 -12.88 -20.52 -7.29
N PRO A 478 -12.29 -19.59 -6.50
CA PRO A 478 -13.01 -18.68 -5.62
C PRO A 478 -13.64 -17.51 -6.41
N VAL A 479 -14.56 -17.82 -7.29
CA VAL A 479 -15.34 -16.86 -8.08
C VAL A 479 -16.82 -17.18 -7.91
N PRO A 480 -17.72 -16.16 -7.82
CA PRO A 480 -19.14 -16.40 -7.72
C PRO A 480 -19.66 -17.35 -8.79
N GLY A 481 -20.57 -18.25 -8.41
CA GLY A 481 -21.13 -19.27 -9.30
C GLY A 481 -22.22 -18.74 -10.25
N PHE A 482 -22.14 -17.49 -10.67
CA PHE A 482 -23.08 -16.90 -11.62
C PHE A 482 -22.38 -16.07 -12.70
N LEU A 483 -23.04 -15.92 -13.82
CA LEU A 483 -22.72 -14.99 -14.90
C LEU A 483 -23.98 -14.17 -15.23
N MET A 484 -23.89 -12.85 -15.12
CA MET A 484 -24.98 -11.94 -15.45
C MET A 484 -24.70 -11.23 -16.77
N LEU A 485 -25.66 -11.31 -17.67
CA LEU A 485 -25.62 -10.72 -19.00
C LEU A 485 -26.75 -9.70 -19.11
N ASP A 486 -26.37 -8.45 -19.37
CA ASP A 486 -27.34 -7.36 -19.53
C ASP A 486 -27.55 -7.07 -21.02
N GLN A 487 -28.76 -7.26 -21.47
CA GLN A 487 -29.26 -7.03 -22.83
C GLN A 487 -28.38 -7.57 -23.96
N PRO A 488 -28.01 -8.87 -23.94
CA PRO A 488 -27.11 -9.43 -24.93
C PRO A 488 -27.68 -9.39 -26.36
N THR A 489 -29.01 -9.28 -26.53
CA THR A 489 -29.63 -9.25 -27.87
C THR A 489 -29.73 -7.84 -28.44
N GLN A 490 -29.47 -6.78 -27.69
CA GLN A 490 -29.66 -5.41 -28.15
C GLN A 490 -28.84 -5.03 -29.36
N ALA A 491 -27.59 -5.51 -29.45
CA ALA A 491 -26.73 -5.25 -30.61
C ALA A 491 -27.04 -6.15 -31.82
N PHE A 492 -27.81 -7.20 -31.61
CA PHE A 492 -28.19 -8.15 -32.66
C PHE A 492 -29.54 -8.80 -32.32
N PHE A 493 -30.63 -8.22 -32.81
CA PHE A 493 -31.94 -8.84 -32.79
C PHE A 493 -32.23 -9.45 -34.18
N PRO A 494 -32.40 -10.78 -34.35
CA PRO A 494 -32.72 -11.36 -35.63
C PRO A 494 -34.14 -10.94 -36.04
N GLU A 495 -34.27 -10.35 -37.23
CA GLU A 495 -35.58 -9.92 -37.80
C GLU A 495 -36.58 -11.07 -38.00
N LYS A 496 -36.12 -12.32 -37.98
CA LYS A 496 -36.95 -13.52 -38.00
C LYS A 496 -36.33 -14.61 -37.14
N PRO A 497 -37.14 -15.34 -36.33
CA PRO A 497 -36.68 -16.55 -35.66
C PRO A 497 -36.23 -17.54 -36.74
N ARG A 498 -34.95 -17.85 -36.79
CA ARG A 498 -34.48 -19.04 -37.54
C ARG A 498 -34.82 -20.27 -36.73
N ASP A 499 -35.34 -21.32 -37.43
CA ASP A 499 -35.69 -22.57 -36.81
C ASP A 499 -34.66 -23.01 -35.76
N ALA A 500 -35.08 -23.04 -34.50
CA ALA A 500 -34.28 -23.42 -33.32
C ALA A 500 -33.89 -24.92 -33.34
N SER A 501 -34.26 -25.64 -34.39
CA SER A 501 -34.07 -27.10 -34.52
C SER A 501 -32.62 -27.57 -34.64
N THR A 502 -31.64 -26.66 -34.65
CA THR A 502 -30.21 -27.02 -34.81
C THR A 502 -29.38 -26.91 -33.53
N ILE A 503 -29.92 -26.40 -32.42
CA ILE A 503 -29.25 -26.39 -31.12
C ILE A 503 -29.92 -27.48 -30.28
N GLN A 504 -29.30 -28.66 -30.21
CA GLN A 504 -29.81 -29.74 -29.38
C GLN A 504 -29.72 -29.32 -27.91
N ASP A 505 -30.83 -29.44 -27.18
CA ASP A 505 -31.03 -29.12 -25.74
C ASP A 505 -29.98 -29.74 -24.80
N ALA A 506 -29.32 -30.83 -25.29
CA ALA A 506 -28.38 -31.62 -24.49
C ALA A 506 -27.13 -30.86 -23.99
N ASP A 507 -26.74 -29.79 -24.65
CA ASP A 507 -25.46 -29.13 -24.34
C ASP A 507 -25.55 -28.01 -23.30
N TRP A 508 -26.66 -27.32 -23.23
CA TRP A 508 -26.92 -26.34 -22.17
C TRP A 508 -27.15 -27.01 -20.83
N THR A 509 -27.85 -28.13 -20.84
CA THR A 509 -28.07 -28.98 -19.65
C THR A 509 -26.77 -29.56 -19.13
N THR A 510 -25.76 -29.81 -19.96
CA THR A 510 -24.45 -30.33 -19.51
C THR A 510 -23.64 -29.28 -18.77
N VAL A 511 -23.76 -27.99 -19.11
CA VAL A 511 -23.13 -26.90 -18.38
C VAL A 511 -23.88 -26.58 -17.09
N THR A 512 -25.20 -26.68 -17.12
CA THR A 512 -26.09 -26.36 -15.97
C THR A 512 -26.38 -27.59 -15.09
N ALA A 513 -26.45 -28.82 -15.66
CA ALA A 513 -26.84 -30.05 -14.95
C ALA A 513 -25.82 -30.55 -13.93
N LYS A 514 -24.58 -30.04 -13.91
CA LYS A 514 -23.60 -30.31 -12.84
C LYS A 514 -23.67 -29.29 -11.69
N GLY A 515 -24.74 -28.55 -11.59
CA GLY A 515 -25.17 -27.83 -10.39
C GLY A 515 -24.31 -26.66 -9.96
N ALA A 516 -23.60 -26.01 -10.90
CA ALA A 516 -22.54 -25.14 -10.46
C ALA A 516 -22.51 -23.72 -11.03
N LEU A 517 -23.21 -23.42 -12.12
CA LEU A 517 -23.22 -22.10 -12.75
C LEU A 517 -24.66 -21.61 -12.98
N GLN A 518 -24.99 -20.45 -12.42
CA GLN A 518 -26.22 -19.75 -12.70
C GLN A 518 -25.97 -18.70 -13.81
N ILE A 519 -26.74 -18.72 -14.87
CA ILE A 519 -26.69 -17.70 -15.91
C ILE A 519 -27.95 -16.83 -15.75
N ILE A 520 -27.73 -15.54 -15.50
CA ILE A 520 -28.80 -14.55 -15.32
C ILE A 520 -28.78 -13.66 -16.58
N VAL A 521 -29.86 -13.64 -17.30
CA VAL A 521 -30.01 -12.82 -18.52
C VAL A 521 -31.12 -11.80 -18.29
N CYS A 522 -30.76 -10.52 -18.32
CA CYS A 522 -31.73 -9.44 -18.35
C CYS A 522 -31.85 -8.99 -19.81
N ASP A 523 -32.97 -9.22 -20.46
CA ASP A 523 -33.13 -8.89 -21.88
C ASP A 523 -34.55 -8.43 -22.19
N HIS A 524 -34.69 -7.73 -23.31
CA HIS A 524 -35.97 -7.34 -23.87
C HIS A 524 -36.53 -8.38 -24.87
N ALA A 525 -35.76 -9.40 -25.22
CA ALA A 525 -36.20 -10.49 -26.07
C ALA A 525 -37.39 -11.25 -25.47
N ASN A 526 -38.29 -11.71 -26.29
CA ASN A 526 -39.41 -12.58 -25.91
C ASN A 526 -39.56 -13.66 -26.97
N LEU A 527 -39.03 -14.83 -26.67
CA LEU A 527 -39.08 -15.98 -27.52
C LEU A 527 -40.26 -16.86 -27.10
N SER A 528 -40.95 -17.47 -28.07
CA SER A 528 -42.11 -18.32 -27.83
C SER A 528 -41.75 -19.79 -27.50
N GLU A 529 -40.50 -20.15 -27.58
CA GLU A 529 -40.01 -21.49 -27.28
C GLU A 529 -40.19 -21.84 -25.80
N GLY A 530 -40.65 -23.08 -25.55
CA GLY A 530 -40.97 -23.55 -24.19
C GLY A 530 -39.79 -23.42 -23.21
N TRP A 531 -38.58 -23.80 -23.64
CA TRP A 531 -37.38 -23.71 -22.84
C TRP A 531 -37.08 -22.25 -22.38
N PHE A 532 -37.38 -21.26 -23.25
CA PHE A 532 -37.20 -19.86 -22.91
C PHE A 532 -38.25 -19.40 -21.89
N GLN A 533 -39.51 -19.75 -22.12
CA GLN A 533 -40.60 -19.38 -21.23
C GLN A 533 -40.42 -20.01 -19.84
N ASP A 534 -39.94 -21.25 -19.78
CA ASP A 534 -39.63 -21.96 -18.53
C ASP A 534 -38.46 -21.30 -17.77
N ALA A 535 -37.56 -20.62 -18.48
CA ALA A 535 -36.42 -19.90 -17.89
C ALA A 535 -36.74 -18.46 -17.43
N VAL A 536 -37.91 -17.92 -17.85
CA VAL A 536 -38.32 -16.57 -17.44
C VAL A 536 -38.78 -16.56 -15.99
N ILE A 537 -37.99 -15.96 -15.10
CA ILE A 537 -38.29 -15.85 -13.66
C ILE A 537 -39.02 -14.55 -13.31
N GLY A 538 -39.02 -13.55 -14.20
CA GLY A 538 -39.70 -12.27 -13.99
C GLY A 538 -39.94 -11.55 -15.30
N ASN A 539 -41.10 -10.92 -15.42
CA ASN A 539 -41.46 -10.08 -16.54
C ASN A 539 -41.82 -8.68 -16.03
N TRP A 540 -40.91 -7.75 -16.26
CA TRP A 540 -41.05 -6.34 -15.82
C TRP A 540 -41.52 -5.40 -16.92
N ARG A 541 -42.14 -5.93 -17.97
CA ARG A 541 -42.76 -5.13 -19.02
C ARG A 541 -44.06 -4.52 -18.48
N PRO A 542 -44.45 -3.34 -18.99
CA PRO A 542 -45.78 -2.83 -18.72
C PRO A 542 -46.84 -3.87 -19.17
N ASP A 543 -47.87 -4.04 -18.34
CA ASP A 543 -49.02 -4.86 -18.75
C ASP A 543 -49.85 -4.15 -19.84
N SER A 544 -50.92 -4.80 -20.31
CA SER A 544 -51.82 -4.24 -21.32
C SER A 544 -52.53 -2.97 -20.86
N GLU A 545 -52.53 -2.68 -19.55
CA GLU A 545 -53.12 -1.50 -18.92
C GLU A 545 -52.09 -0.39 -18.66
N GLY A 546 -50.82 -0.64 -18.99
CA GLY A 546 -49.71 0.31 -18.78
C GLY A 546 -49.13 0.33 -17.36
N ASN A 547 -49.56 -0.59 -16.47
CA ASN A 547 -48.99 -0.71 -15.14
C ASN A 547 -47.58 -1.33 -15.25
N ARG A 548 -46.60 -0.69 -14.66
CA ARG A 548 -45.24 -1.17 -14.65
C ARG A 548 -45.01 -2.13 -13.47
N ASN A 549 -44.76 -3.41 -13.77
CA ASN A 549 -44.13 -4.29 -12.83
C ASN A 549 -42.63 -3.95 -12.78
N ALA A 550 -42.19 -3.21 -11.78
CA ALA A 550 -40.81 -2.82 -11.67
C ALA A 550 -39.99 -3.93 -10.96
N LEU A 551 -38.80 -4.22 -11.44
CA LEU A 551 -37.85 -5.12 -10.77
C LEU A 551 -37.45 -4.58 -9.39
N ILE A 552 -37.30 -3.27 -9.30
CA ILE A 552 -37.07 -2.57 -8.04
C ILE A 552 -38.42 -1.95 -7.63
N PRO A 553 -38.96 -2.27 -6.45
CA PRO A 553 -40.18 -1.66 -5.95
C PRO A 553 -40.08 -0.13 -6.01
N PRO A 554 -41.11 0.59 -6.46
CA PRO A 554 -41.07 2.04 -6.59
C PRO A 554 -40.72 2.77 -5.29
N ASP A 555 -41.16 2.24 -4.16
CA ASP A 555 -40.89 2.74 -2.81
C ASP A 555 -39.43 2.61 -2.37
N TRP A 556 -38.62 1.87 -3.13
CA TRP A 556 -37.18 1.78 -2.91
C TRP A 556 -36.36 2.84 -3.68
N LEU A 557 -37.02 3.58 -4.55
CA LEU A 557 -36.39 4.60 -5.42
C LEU A 557 -36.49 6.02 -4.86
N ASP A 558 -37.36 6.23 -3.88
CA ASP A 558 -37.52 7.46 -3.13
C ASP A 558 -36.62 7.48 -1.90
#